data_00618bf98bfdfe58961cc85fc2b20845
#
_entry.id   00618bf98bfdfe58961cc85fc2b20845
#
_cell.length_a   1.000
_cell.length_b   1.000
_cell.length_c   1.000
_cell.angle_alpha   90.00
_cell.angle_beta   90.00
_cell.angle_gamma   90.00
#
_symmetry.space_group_name_H-M   'P 1'
#
loop_
_entity.id
_entity.type
_entity.pdbx_description
1 polymer ?
#
loop_
_entity_poly.entity_id
_entity_poly.type
_entity_poly.pdbx_seq_one_letter_code
_entity_poly.pdbx_strand_id
1 'polypeptide(L)'
;MNMKKLILFGVMTLMGLTKQAQNIQLHYDFGRSIYSEQFGGPQSDDVMRRQKVTLTLEQFKADNWGSWFYFVDIDFSSKFVEGAYAEISREFKFGKQSPFAAHIEYNGGLNRVGSYQQAALLGAAYNGHSEDFSKTWSVQLMYKQYFKSYDYTRAYSSFQLTGVWGINFAHNKCRFDGFIDFWRGENWRPGKEGHGMLVILTEPQFWYNFTNHFSVGTEVEISNNFIYNVVDDKSFFINPTLAVKWNF
;
A
#
# COMPACT_ATOMS: atom_id res chain seq x y z
N MET A 1 2.07 29.56 8.16
CA MET A 1 2.58 28.89 6.93
C MET A 1 1.44 28.10 6.34
N ASN A 2 1.10 28.28 5.07
CA ASN A 2 -0.09 27.66 4.47
C ASN A 2 0.11 26.13 4.37
N MET A 3 -0.83 25.33 4.80
CA MET A 3 -0.77 23.86 4.85
C MET A 3 -0.32 23.23 3.51
N LYS A 4 -0.73 23.82 2.38
CA LYS A 4 -0.24 23.42 1.04
C LYS A 4 1.27 23.58 0.85
N LYS A 5 1.89 24.61 1.48
CA LYS A 5 3.34 24.80 1.45
C LYS A 5 4.08 23.85 2.39
N LEU A 6 3.44 23.44 3.50
CA LEU A 6 4.02 22.50 4.44
C LEU A 6 4.07 21.07 3.84
N ILE A 7 3.01 20.65 3.15
CA ILE A 7 2.97 19.36 2.45
C ILE A 7 3.99 19.33 1.31
N LEU A 8 4.05 20.39 0.50
CA LEU A 8 5.02 20.50 -0.60
C LEU A 8 6.46 20.55 -0.09
N PHE A 9 6.72 21.22 1.05
CA PHE A 9 8.04 21.28 1.67
C PHE A 9 8.45 19.95 2.30
N GLY A 10 7.51 19.22 2.93
CA GLY A 10 7.72 17.86 3.45
C GLY A 10 8.06 16.86 2.34
N VAL A 11 7.35 16.91 1.21
CA VAL A 11 7.61 16.09 0.03
C VAL A 11 8.98 16.43 -0.59
N MET A 12 9.34 17.71 -0.69
CA MET A 12 10.65 18.13 -1.24
C MET A 12 11.82 17.77 -0.32
N THR A 13 11.63 17.72 1.00
CA THR A 13 12.69 17.34 1.94
C THR A 13 12.96 15.83 1.91
N LEU A 14 11.95 15.00 1.65
CA LEU A 14 12.10 13.56 1.42
C LEU A 14 12.84 13.24 0.10
N MET A 15 12.73 14.08 -0.92
CA MET A 15 13.40 13.92 -2.21
C MET A 15 14.93 14.17 -2.18
N GLY A 16 15.46 14.77 -1.12
CA GLY A 16 16.88 15.18 -1.03
C GLY A 16 17.85 14.07 -0.59
N LEU A 17 17.39 12.86 -0.28
CA LEU A 17 18.23 11.83 0.34
C LEU A 17 18.46 10.63 -0.59
N THR A 18 19.53 10.70 -1.37
CA THR A 18 20.28 9.60 -2.02
C THR A 18 19.63 8.88 -3.22
N LYS A 19 20.46 8.61 -4.24
CA LYS A 19 20.19 7.81 -5.45
C LYS A 19 19.93 6.34 -5.13
N GLN A 20 18.74 5.97 -4.64
CA GLN A 20 18.36 4.56 -4.48
C GLN A 20 16.84 4.42 -4.60
N ALA A 21 16.41 3.58 -5.54
CA ALA A 21 15.05 3.04 -5.75
C ALA A 21 13.90 3.89 -5.16
N GLN A 22 13.94 5.19 -5.43
CA GLN A 22 12.92 6.16 -5.07
C GLN A 22 12.10 6.44 -6.31
N ASN A 23 10.79 6.38 -6.17
CA ASN A 23 9.90 6.69 -7.28
C ASN A 23 8.69 7.50 -6.82
N ILE A 24 8.07 8.14 -7.79
CA ILE A 24 6.77 8.79 -7.68
C ILE A 24 5.85 8.18 -8.71
N GLN A 25 4.64 7.83 -8.31
CA GLN A 25 3.64 7.22 -9.17
C GLN A 25 2.36 8.06 -9.14
N LEU A 26 1.67 8.12 -10.26
CA LEU A 26 0.36 8.73 -10.36
C LEU A 26 -0.59 7.70 -10.95
N HIS A 27 -1.56 7.29 -10.17
CA HIS A 27 -2.58 6.29 -10.50
C HIS A 27 -3.91 6.97 -10.80
N TYR A 28 -4.56 6.57 -11.88
CA TYR A 28 -5.92 6.94 -12.20
C TYR A 28 -6.84 5.72 -12.06
N ASP A 29 -7.79 5.77 -11.13
CA ASP A 29 -8.77 4.71 -10.92
C ASP A 29 -9.84 4.73 -12.01
N PHE A 30 -9.74 3.78 -12.95
CA PHE A 30 -10.78 3.55 -13.95
C PHE A 30 -11.77 2.45 -13.52
N GLY A 31 -11.55 1.78 -12.41
CA GLY A 31 -12.46 0.81 -11.81
C GLY A 31 -13.83 1.39 -11.48
N ARG A 32 -13.92 2.71 -11.29
CA ARG A 32 -15.19 3.43 -11.15
C ARG A 32 -16.20 3.12 -12.27
N SER A 33 -15.73 2.98 -13.49
CA SER A 33 -16.59 2.63 -14.64
C SER A 33 -17.08 1.19 -14.55
N ILE A 34 -16.28 0.29 -14.00
CA ILE A 34 -16.63 -1.12 -13.79
C ILE A 34 -17.68 -1.23 -12.68
N TYR A 35 -17.47 -0.51 -11.57
CA TYR A 35 -18.38 -0.58 -10.41
C TYR A 35 -19.66 0.20 -10.59
N SER A 36 -19.71 1.17 -11.50
CA SER A 36 -20.93 1.91 -11.77
C SER A 36 -22.09 1.01 -12.18
N GLU A 37 -21.82 -0.08 -12.91
CA GLU A 37 -22.83 -1.05 -13.30
C GLU A 37 -23.20 -2.02 -12.16
N GLN A 38 -22.26 -2.29 -11.26
CA GLN A 38 -22.47 -3.24 -10.16
C GLN A 38 -23.18 -2.64 -8.95
N PHE A 39 -23.05 -1.33 -8.73
CA PHE A 39 -23.53 -0.63 -7.53
C PHE A 39 -24.57 0.45 -7.82
N GLY A 40 -25.41 0.26 -8.81
CA GLY A 40 -26.54 1.14 -9.08
C GLY A 40 -26.23 2.34 -9.97
N GLY A 41 -25.15 2.26 -10.74
CA GLY A 41 -24.80 3.23 -11.76
C GLY A 41 -23.77 4.28 -11.32
N PRO A 42 -23.31 5.15 -12.25
CA PRO A 42 -22.19 6.06 -12.03
C PRO A 42 -22.45 7.16 -10.97
N GLN A 43 -23.69 7.31 -10.54
CA GLN A 43 -24.10 8.28 -9.52
C GLN A 43 -24.30 7.65 -8.13
N SER A 44 -24.05 6.35 -7.96
CA SER A 44 -24.14 5.73 -6.64
C SER A 44 -23.12 6.34 -5.69
N ASP A 45 -23.49 6.49 -4.42
CA ASP A 45 -22.61 7.07 -3.39
C ASP A 45 -21.28 6.35 -3.30
N ASP A 46 -21.26 5.02 -3.45
CA ASP A 46 -20.05 4.21 -3.38
C ASP A 46 -19.08 4.51 -4.53
N VAL A 47 -19.58 4.67 -5.75
CA VAL A 47 -18.76 5.07 -6.90
C VAL A 47 -18.28 6.51 -6.77
N MET A 48 -19.14 7.41 -6.28
CA MET A 48 -18.80 8.83 -6.13
C MET A 48 -17.79 9.10 -5.03
N ARG A 49 -17.71 8.24 -4.02
CA ARG A 49 -16.75 8.36 -2.91
C ARG A 49 -15.37 7.82 -3.23
N ARG A 50 -15.21 6.99 -4.27
CA ARG A 50 -13.89 6.50 -4.65
C ARG A 50 -12.99 7.64 -5.12
N GLN A 51 -11.74 7.61 -4.71
CA GLN A 51 -10.71 8.51 -5.17
C GLN A 51 -10.47 8.29 -6.67
N LYS A 52 -10.23 9.38 -7.38
CA LYS A 52 -9.96 9.30 -8.83
C LYS A 52 -8.49 9.14 -9.13
N VAL A 53 -7.67 9.74 -8.30
CA VAL A 53 -6.23 9.84 -8.50
C VAL A 53 -5.54 9.61 -7.16
N THR A 54 -4.57 8.73 -7.16
CA THR A 54 -3.64 8.52 -6.04
C THR A 54 -2.24 8.88 -6.50
N LEU A 55 -1.54 9.69 -5.72
CA LEU A 55 -0.13 9.97 -5.85
C LEU A 55 0.62 9.13 -4.83
N THR A 56 1.45 8.21 -5.30
CA THR A 56 2.30 7.36 -4.45
C THR A 56 3.73 7.86 -4.48
N LEU A 57 4.32 8.02 -3.31
CA LEU A 57 5.75 8.22 -3.10
C LEU A 57 6.29 6.95 -2.46
N GLU A 58 7.25 6.31 -3.11
CA GLU A 58 7.80 5.05 -2.62
C GLU A 58 9.32 5.08 -2.61
N GLN A 59 9.90 4.47 -1.59
CA GLN A 59 11.34 4.22 -1.54
C GLN A 59 11.67 2.87 -0.90
N PHE A 60 12.53 2.12 -1.57
CA PHE A 60 13.27 1.01 -1.00
C PHE A 60 14.76 1.35 -0.94
N LYS A 61 15.39 1.09 0.20
CA LYS A 61 16.83 1.31 0.41
C LYS A 61 17.45 0.18 1.21
N ALA A 62 18.35 -0.58 0.59
CA ALA A 62 19.19 -1.54 1.30
C ALA A 62 20.43 -0.87 1.91
N ASP A 63 20.89 -1.34 3.05
CA ASP A 63 22.13 -0.95 3.71
C ASP A 63 22.84 -2.15 4.34
N ASN A 64 23.94 -1.90 5.07
CA ASN A 64 24.74 -2.94 5.69
C ASN A 64 24.00 -3.73 6.80
N TRP A 65 22.94 -3.18 7.36
CA TRP A 65 22.17 -3.75 8.46
C TRP A 65 20.89 -4.45 7.98
N GLY A 66 20.40 -4.10 6.78
CA GLY A 66 19.13 -4.61 6.24
C GLY A 66 18.54 -3.71 5.17
N SER A 67 17.29 -3.33 5.34
CA SER A 67 16.59 -2.47 4.37
C SER A 67 15.59 -1.54 5.05
N TRP A 68 15.36 -0.40 4.43
CA TRP A 68 14.24 0.49 4.68
C TRP A 68 13.27 0.39 3.52
N PHE A 69 12.00 0.42 3.84
CA PHE A 69 10.95 0.63 2.86
C PHE A 69 9.93 1.61 3.43
N TYR A 70 9.45 2.50 2.60
CA TYR A 70 8.26 3.29 2.91
C TYR A 70 7.51 3.64 1.63
N PHE A 71 6.22 3.83 1.79
CA PHE A 71 5.40 4.51 0.80
C PHE A 71 4.44 5.48 1.48
N VAL A 72 3.97 6.44 0.70
CA VAL A 72 2.93 7.38 1.08
C VAL A 72 1.98 7.53 -0.09
N ASP A 73 0.73 7.18 0.12
CA ASP A 73 -0.36 7.40 -0.83
C ASP A 73 -1.11 8.66 -0.46
N ILE A 74 -1.30 9.53 -1.43
CA ILE A 74 -2.08 10.75 -1.29
C ILE A 74 -3.26 10.67 -2.25
N ASP A 75 -4.46 10.55 -1.70
CA ASP A 75 -5.69 10.39 -2.46
C ASP A 75 -6.33 11.72 -2.78
N PHE A 76 -6.72 11.88 -4.02
CA PHE A 76 -7.38 13.08 -4.52
C PHE A 76 -8.78 12.79 -5.00
N SER A 77 -9.74 13.58 -4.53
CA SER A 77 -11.03 13.74 -5.19
C SER A 77 -10.93 14.80 -6.29
N SER A 78 -12.06 15.07 -6.94
CA SER A 78 -12.11 16.18 -7.92
C SER A 78 -11.86 17.57 -7.34
N LYS A 79 -11.88 17.73 -6.02
CA LYS A 79 -11.80 19.04 -5.34
C LYS A 79 -10.72 19.15 -4.28
N PHE A 80 -10.35 18.05 -3.62
CA PHE A 80 -9.50 18.09 -2.43
C PHE A 80 -8.54 16.91 -2.37
N VAL A 81 -7.56 17.01 -1.46
CA VAL A 81 -6.89 15.85 -0.89
C VAL A 81 -7.89 15.18 0.08
N GLU A 82 -8.25 13.95 -0.18
CA GLU A 82 -9.19 13.18 0.64
C GLU A 82 -8.48 12.51 1.82
N GLY A 83 -7.26 12.05 1.60
CA GLY A 83 -6.46 11.40 2.63
C GLY A 83 -5.01 11.25 2.23
N ALA A 84 -4.22 10.82 3.20
CA ALA A 84 -2.87 10.35 3.00
C ALA A 84 -2.64 9.15 3.93
N TYR A 85 -2.20 8.04 3.37
CA TYR A 85 -1.83 6.83 4.09
C TYR A 85 -0.35 6.56 3.90
N ALA A 86 0.31 6.03 4.92
CA ALA A 86 1.73 5.74 4.86
C ALA A 86 2.06 4.46 5.63
N GLU A 87 3.03 3.74 5.09
CA GLU A 87 3.72 2.68 5.80
C GLU A 87 5.22 2.97 5.80
N ILE A 88 5.87 2.64 6.88
CA ILE A 88 7.31 2.69 7.01
C ILE A 88 7.81 1.46 7.72
N SER A 89 8.75 0.75 7.12
CA SER A 89 9.32 -0.45 7.69
C SER A 89 10.84 -0.45 7.69
N ARG A 90 11.39 -1.23 8.61
CA ARG A 90 12.81 -1.48 8.76
C ARG A 90 13.05 -2.96 8.97
N GLU A 91 13.95 -3.54 8.18
CA GLU A 91 14.47 -4.87 8.39
C GLU A 91 15.91 -4.83 8.93
N PHE A 92 16.20 -5.74 9.86
CA PHE A 92 17.55 -5.95 10.43
C PHE A 92 17.95 -7.39 10.16
N LYS A 93 18.95 -7.60 9.30
CA LYS A 93 19.48 -8.93 8.96
C LYS A 93 20.14 -9.60 10.17
N PHE A 94 19.87 -10.89 10.35
CA PHE A 94 20.52 -11.69 11.41
C PHE A 94 21.97 -12.08 11.09
N GLY A 95 22.52 -11.61 9.97
CA GLY A 95 23.88 -11.82 9.53
C GLY A 95 24.05 -11.42 8.07
N LYS A 96 25.31 -11.24 7.63
CA LYS A 96 25.62 -10.70 6.30
C LYS A 96 25.04 -11.53 5.14
N GLN A 97 24.94 -12.85 5.30
CA GLN A 97 24.43 -13.78 4.28
C GLN A 97 23.11 -14.44 4.70
N SER A 98 22.53 -14.03 5.82
CA SER A 98 21.27 -14.58 6.31
C SER A 98 20.12 -14.09 5.40
N PRO A 99 19.24 -14.99 4.94
CA PRO A 99 17.99 -14.59 4.29
C PRO A 99 16.96 -14.07 5.32
N PHE A 100 17.19 -14.30 6.62
CA PHE A 100 16.28 -13.88 7.68
C PHE A 100 16.65 -12.52 8.25
N ALA A 101 15.61 -11.75 8.56
CA ALA A 101 15.71 -10.45 9.21
C ALA A 101 14.61 -10.29 10.26
N ALA A 102 14.87 -9.47 11.28
CA ALA A 102 13.81 -8.91 12.10
C ALA A 102 13.13 -7.79 11.30
N HIS A 103 11.79 -7.70 11.41
CA HIS A 103 10.99 -6.69 10.72
C HIS A 103 10.22 -5.85 11.73
N ILE A 104 10.27 -4.55 11.59
CA ILE A 104 9.44 -3.60 12.31
C ILE A 104 8.76 -2.67 11.30
N GLU A 105 7.49 -2.35 11.56
CA GLU A 105 6.69 -1.52 10.64
C GLU A 105 5.69 -0.67 11.41
N TYR A 106 5.36 0.48 10.87
CA TYR A 106 4.29 1.34 11.32
C TYR A 106 3.42 1.74 10.14
N ASN A 107 2.11 1.60 10.33
CA ASN A 107 1.08 1.92 9.36
C ASN A 107 0.16 2.99 9.94
N GLY A 108 -0.18 3.99 9.14
CA GLY A 108 -1.09 5.04 9.57
C GLY A 108 -1.32 6.10 8.52
N GLY A 109 -2.18 7.04 8.86
CA GLY A 109 -2.49 8.14 7.95
C GLY A 109 -3.62 9.01 8.45
N LEU A 110 -3.97 9.98 7.64
CA LEU A 110 -5.00 10.98 7.90
C LEU A 110 -5.98 11.05 6.73
N ASN A 111 -7.23 11.25 7.04
CA ASN A 111 -8.25 11.59 6.07
C ASN A 111 -8.99 12.87 6.50
N ARG A 112 -9.99 13.30 5.74
CA ARG A 112 -10.72 14.55 6.01
C ARG A 112 -11.47 14.57 7.34
N VAL A 113 -11.80 13.42 7.89
CA VAL A 113 -12.58 13.30 9.15
C VAL A 113 -11.72 12.89 10.33
N GLY A 114 -10.46 12.53 10.11
CA GLY A 114 -9.55 12.16 11.19
C GLY A 114 -8.39 11.29 10.74
N SER A 115 -7.95 10.34 11.58
CA SER A 115 -6.89 9.40 11.24
C SER A 115 -7.44 8.04 10.83
N TYR A 116 -6.73 7.34 9.93
CA TYR A 116 -6.90 5.89 9.78
C TYR A 116 -6.50 5.19 11.07
N GLN A 117 -7.01 3.97 11.29
CA GLN A 117 -6.59 3.20 12.44
C GLN A 117 -5.11 2.81 12.27
N GLN A 118 -4.31 3.31 13.19
CA GLN A 118 -2.86 3.11 13.17
C GLN A 118 -2.50 1.73 13.70
N ALA A 119 -1.40 1.17 13.19
CA ALA A 119 -0.86 -0.09 13.66
C ALA A 119 0.68 -0.07 13.72
N ALA A 120 1.22 -0.83 14.66
CA ALA A 120 2.63 -1.20 14.70
C ALA A 120 2.76 -2.70 14.48
N LEU A 121 3.74 -3.11 13.68
CA LEU A 121 4.01 -4.50 13.38
C LEU A 121 5.43 -4.86 13.81
N LEU A 122 5.59 -6.07 14.34
CA LEU A 122 6.88 -6.63 14.74
C LEU A 122 6.91 -8.09 14.34
N GLY A 123 7.96 -8.51 13.64
CA GLY A 123 8.05 -9.90 13.20
C GLY A 123 9.37 -10.28 12.58
N ALA A 124 9.30 -11.25 11.70
CA ALA A 124 10.45 -11.74 10.96
C ALA A 124 10.13 -11.79 9.46
N ALA A 125 11.16 -11.54 8.66
CA ALA A 125 11.13 -11.63 7.21
C ALA A 125 12.10 -12.73 6.74
N TYR A 126 11.70 -13.43 5.68
CA TYR A 126 12.55 -14.30 4.86
C TYR A 126 12.67 -13.68 3.48
N ASN A 127 13.89 -13.26 3.11
CA ASN A 127 14.17 -12.56 1.86
C ASN A 127 14.94 -13.46 0.90
N GLY A 128 14.59 -13.42 -0.36
CA GLY A 128 15.26 -14.18 -1.39
C GLY A 128 15.34 -13.43 -2.71
N HIS A 129 16.23 -13.90 -3.58
CA HIS A 129 16.42 -13.38 -4.93
C HIS A 129 16.98 -14.45 -5.86
N SER A 130 16.81 -14.28 -7.18
CA SER A 130 17.55 -15.03 -8.18
C SER A 130 19.02 -14.59 -8.23
N GLU A 131 19.90 -15.40 -8.80
CA GLU A 131 21.33 -15.10 -8.90
C GLU A 131 21.60 -13.76 -9.62
N ASP A 132 20.82 -13.44 -10.62
CA ASP A 132 20.91 -12.22 -11.43
C ASP A 132 20.12 -11.05 -10.87
N PHE A 133 19.46 -11.20 -9.70
CA PHE A 133 18.55 -10.23 -9.08
C PHE A 133 17.37 -9.79 -9.96
N SER A 134 17.09 -10.52 -11.04
CA SER A 134 15.90 -10.24 -11.85
C SER A 134 14.60 -10.57 -11.10
N LYS A 135 14.66 -11.45 -10.11
CA LYS A 135 13.53 -11.82 -9.24
C LYS A 135 13.93 -11.62 -7.79
N THR A 136 13.06 -10.97 -7.04
CA THR A 136 13.19 -10.76 -5.61
C THR A 136 11.88 -11.13 -4.93
N TRP A 137 11.94 -11.63 -3.71
CA TRP A 137 10.74 -11.93 -2.91
C TRP A 137 11.04 -11.78 -1.43
N SER A 138 9.99 -11.51 -0.68
CA SER A 138 10.00 -11.52 0.78
C SER A 138 8.73 -12.20 1.29
N VAL A 139 8.85 -12.94 2.38
CA VAL A 139 7.71 -13.44 3.17
C VAL A 139 7.90 -12.97 4.59
N GLN A 140 6.89 -12.30 5.15
CA GLN A 140 6.97 -11.66 6.45
C GLN A 140 5.83 -12.18 7.32
N LEU A 141 6.16 -12.60 8.55
CA LEU A 141 5.17 -12.99 9.57
C LEU A 141 5.30 -12.04 10.75
N MET A 142 4.24 -11.32 11.04
CA MET A 142 4.26 -10.20 11.97
C MET A 142 3.13 -10.27 12.99
N TYR A 143 3.44 -9.97 14.25
CA TYR A 143 2.46 -9.52 15.22
C TYR A 143 2.05 -8.10 14.87
N LYS A 144 0.74 -7.81 14.82
CA LYS A 144 0.18 -6.51 14.46
C LYS A 144 -0.63 -5.96 15.63
N GLN A 145 -0.23 -4.82 16.16
CA GLN A 145 -0.93 -4.11 17.21
C GLN A 145 -1.65 -2.90 16.62
N TYR A 146 -2.97 -2.94 16.62
CA TYR A 146 -3.79 -1.78 16.30
C TYR A 146 -3.94 -0.88 17.51
N PHE A 147 -3.82 0.43 17.29
CA PHE A 147 -4.04 1.44 18.33
C PHE A 147 -5.47 1.96 18.28
N LYS A 148 -5.94 2.47 19.42
CA LYS A 148 -7.20 3.21 19.49
C LYS A 148 -7.04 4.53 18.74
N SER A 149 -7.90 4.78 17.73
CA SER A 149 -7.89 6.01 16.93
C SER A 149 -8.99 6.99 17.36
N TYR A 150 -10.16 6.45 17.79
CA TYR A 150 -11.33 7.22 18.18
C TYR A 150 -12.01 6.57 19.38
N ASP A 151 -13.00 7.26 19.99
CA ASP A 151 -13.72 6.72 21.14
C ASP A 151 -14.54 5.46 20.82
N TYR A 152 -14.97 5.32 19.58
CA TYR A 152 -15.69 4.14 19.08
C TYR A 152 -14.79 3.01 18.57
N THR A 153 -13.48 3.22 18.49
CA THR A 153 -12.51 2.18 18.14
C THR A 153 -11.83 1.66 19.40
N ARG A 154 -11.30 0.45 19.33
CA ARG A 154 -10.48 -0.13 20.38
C ARG A 154 -9.11 -0.55 19.87
N ALA A 155 -8.14 -0.59 20.78
CA ALA A 155 -6.88 -1.25 20.52
C ALA A 155 -7.09 -2.77 20.54
N TYR A 156 -6.49 -3.48 19.60
CA TYR A 156 -6.50 -4.94 19.56
C TYR A 156 -5.25 -5.49 18.87
N SER A 157 -4.99 -6.77 19.15
CA SER A 157 -3.84 -7.49 18.62
C SER A 157 -4.27 -8.41 17.49
N SER A 158 -3.39 -8.54 16.51
CA SER A 158 -3.57 -9.36 15.32
C SER A 158 -2.25 -9.97 14.87
N PHE A 159 -2.32 -10.76 13.81
CA PHE A 159 -1.17 -11.23 13.04
C PHE A 159 -1.35 -10.87 11.57
N GLN A 160 -0.25 -10.61 10.90
CA GLN A 160 -0.21 -10.35 9.47
C GLN A 160 0.85 -11.24 8.82
N LEU A 161 0.47 -11.86 7.70
CA LEU A 161 1.36 -12.55 6.78
C LEU A 161 1.41 -11.73 5.50
N THR A 162 2.61 -11.29 5.12
CA THR A 162 2.85 -10.51 3.90
C THR A 162 3.76 -11.28 2.97
N GLY A 163 3.40 -11.34 1.69
CA GLY A 163 4.26 -11.78 0.60
C GLY A 163 4.53 -10.61 -0.34
N VAL A 164 5.80 -10.35 -0.65
CA VAL A 164 6.21 -9.29 -1.59
C VAL A 164 7.00 -9.90 -2.72
N TRP A 165 6.81 -9.45 -3.95
CA TRP A 165 7.59 -9.89 -5.10
C TRP A 165 7.96 -8.75 -6.04
N GLY A 166 9.06 -8.96 -6.77
CA GLY A 166 9.49 -8.10 -7.86
C GLY A 166 10.19 -8.92 -8.93
N ILE A 167 9.70 -8.85 -10.17
CA ILE A 167 10.21 -9.61 -11.31
C ILE A 167 10.47 -8.66 -12.45
N ASN A 168 11.75 -8.54 -12.85
CA ASN A 168 12.15 -7.83 -14.05
C ASN A 168 12.33 -8.83 -15.20
N PHE A 169 11.81 -8.52 -16.37
CA PHE A 169 11.91 -9.38 -17.55
C PHE A 169 11.96 -8.55 -18.85
N ALA A 170 12.04 -9.22 -19.99
CA ALA A 170 12.21 -8.56 -21.29
C ALA A 170 13.38 -7.55 -21.30
N HIS A 171 14.55 -7.96 -20.79
CA HIS A 171 15.75 -7.12 -20.67
C HIS A 171 15.49 -5.85 -19.85
N ASN A 172 14.81 -5.98 -18.71
CA ASN A 172 14.39 -4.91 -17.81
C ASN A 172 13.38 -3.90 -18.41
N LYS A 173 12.83 -4.18 -19.58
CA LYS A 173 11.75 -3.36 -20.15
C LYS A 173 10.41 -3.56 -19.45
N CYS A 174 10.22 -4.72 -18.83
CA CYS A 174 9.00 -5.01 -18.09
C CYS A 174 9.32 -5.36 -16.64
N ARG A 175 8.45 -4.92 -15.72
CA ARG A 175 8.49 -5.28 -14.33
C ARG A 175 7.09 -5.69 -13.87
N PHE A 176 7.02 -6.80 -13.13
CA PHE A 176 5.84 -7.25 -12.42
C PHE A 176 6.20 -7.32 -10.94
N ASP A 177 5.57 -6.50 -10.14
CA ASP A 177 5.78 -6.43 -8.70
C ASP A 177 4.46 -6.30 -7.95
N GLY A 178 4.55 -6.33 -6.63
CA GLY A 178 3.40 -6.18 -5.76
C GLY A 178 3.56 -6.91 -4.45
N PHE A 179 2.46 -6.96 -3.72
CA PHE A 179 2.37 -7.66 -2.44
C PHE A 179 1.04 -8.39 -2.30
N ILE A 180 0.98 -9.27 -1.31
CA ILE A 180 -0.24 -9.89 -0.81
C ILE A 180 -0.19 -9.95 0.71
N ASP A 181 -1.25 -9.47 1.33
CA ASP A 181 -1.43 -9.44 2.77
C ASP A 181 -2.61 -10.27 3.22
N PHE A 182 -2.40 -10.96 4.31
CA PHE A 182 -3.41 -11.69 5.05
C PHE A 182 -3.34 -11.28 6.51
N TRP A 183 -4.43 -10.75 7.07
CA TRP A 183 -4.48 -10.45 8.50
C TRP A 183 -5.85 -10.68 9.10
N ARG A 184 -5.90 -10.78 10.43
CA ARG A 184 -7.16 -10.82 11.16
C ARG A 184 -7.57 -9.38 11.48
N GLY A 185 -8.66 -8.92 10.85
CA GLY A 185 -9.32 -7.66 11.20
C GLY A 185 -10.45 -7.85 12.22
N GLU A 186 -10.97 -6.77 12.77
CA GLU A 186 -12.24 -6.76 13.48
C GLU A 186 -13.40 -6.67 12.50
N ASN A 187 -14.42 -7.47 12.76
CA ASN A 187 -15.64 -7.43 11.98
C ASN A 187 -16.55 -6.31 12.51
N TRP A 188 -16.79 -5.32 11.71
CA TRP A 188 -17.65 -4.17 12.01
C TRP A 188 -19.02 -4.24 11.33
N ARG A 189 -19.34 -5.38 10.70
CA ARG A 189 -20.65 -5.63 10.09
C ARG A 189 -21.71 -5.69 11.17
N PRO A 190 -22.93 -5.14 10.92
CA PRO A 190 -24.04 -5.19 11.87
C PRO A 190 -24.31 -6.61 12.38
N GLY A 191 -24.34 -6.78 13.68
CA GLY A 191 -24.56 -8.06 14.35
C GLY A 191 -23.34 -9.01 14.38
N LYS A 192 -22.18 -8.58 13.90
CA LYS A 192 -20.92 -9.35 13.94
C LYS A 192 -19.78 -8.55 14.58
N GLU A 193 -20.09 -7.44 15.22
CA GLU A 193 -19.11 -6.56 15.84
C GLU A 193 -18.24 -7.32 16.85
N GLY A 194 -16.96 -7.06 16.84
CA GLY A 194 -16.00 -7.71 17.74
C GLY A 194 -15.59 -9.14 17.38
N HIS A 195 -16.21 -9.75 16.39
CA HIS A 195 -15.71 -11.01 15.83
C HIS A 195 -14.53 -10.76 14.91
N GLY A 196 -13.55 -11.67 14.89
CA GLY A 196 -12.45 -11.60 13.93
C GLY A 196 -12.90 -12.00 12.53
N MET A 197 -12.33 -11.35 11.53
CA MET A 197 -12.47 -11.74 10.12
C MET A 197 -11.11 -11.78 9.44
N LEU A 198 -10.94 -12.68 8.47
CA LEU A 198 -9.76 -12.67 7.61
C LEU A 198 -9.91 -11.56 6.59
N VAL A 199 -8.94 -10.68 6.55
CA VAL A 199 -8.79 -9.66 5.50
C VAL A 199 -7.69 -10.09 4.54
N ILE A 200 -7.95 -9.93 3.26
CA ILE A 200 -7.01 -10.19 2.18
C ILE A 200 -6.90 -8.92 1.34
N LEU A 201 -5.67 -8.52 1.07
CA LEU A 201 -5.35 -7.39 0.17
C LEU A 201 -4.16 -7.78 -0.69
N THR A 202 -4.25 -7.54 -1.99
CA THR A 202 -3.11 -7.69 -2.90
C THR A 202 -3.17 -6.62 -3.98
N GLU A 203 -1.99 -6.11 -4.34
CA GLU A 203 -1.84 -5.06 -5.34
C GLU A 203 -0.73 -5.44 -6.36
N PRO A 204 -1.01 -6.39 -7.27
CA PRO A 204 -0.11 -6.65 -8.37
C PRO A 204 -0.02 -5.44 -9.29
N GLN A 205 1.22 -5.08 -9.63
CA GLN A 205 1.56 -4.00 -10.54
C GLN A 205 2.29 -4.54 -11.76
N PHE A 206 1.99 -3.99 -12.93
CA PHE A 206 2.72 -4.24 -14.16
C PHE A 206 3.21 -2.92 -14.76
N TRP A 207 4.50 -2.84 -15.06
CA TRP A 207 5.16 -1.67 -15.59
C TRP A 207 5.90 -1.96 -16.88
N TYR A 208 5.75 -1.06 -17.86
CA TYR A 208 6.60 -1.00 -19.04
C TYR A 208 7.53 0.21 -18.94
N ASN A 209 8.83 -0.04 -18.95
CA ASN A 209 9.87 0.97 -18.80
C ASN A 209 10.24 1.54 -20.17
N PHE A 210 9.79 2.75 -20.48
CA PHE A 210 10.20 3.46 -21.71
C PHE A 210 11.64 3.93 -21.62
N THR A 211 12.03 4.40 -20.44
CA THR A 211 13.40 4.81 -20.10
C THR A 211 13.75 4.28 -18.70
N ASN A 212 14.97 4.55 -18.24
CA ASN A 212 15.38 4.23 -16.87
C ASN A 212 14.57 5.03 -15.80
N HIS A 213 13.99 6.15 -16.22
CA HIS A 213 13.25 7.05 -15.31
C HIS A 213 11.74 6.98 -15.50
N PHE A 214 11.25 6.71 -16.71
CA PHE A 214 9.82 6.81 -17.01
C PHE A 214 9.22 5.45 -17.37
N SER A 215 8.15 5.11 -16.68
CA SER A 215 7.37 3.89 -16.91
C SER A 215 5.87 4.22 -16.99
N VAL A 216 5.15 3.38 -17.71
CA VAL A 216 3.69 3.37 -17.74
C VAL A 216 3.23 1.98 -17.33
N GLY A 217 2.16 1.91 -16.58
CA GLY A 217 1.72 0.64 -16.03
C GLY A 217 0.30 0.66 -15.47
N THR A 218 0.02 -0.36 -14.70
CA THR A 218 -1.24 -0.58 -14.02
C THR A 218 -0.99 -1.22 -12.67
N GLU A 219 -1.84 -0.92 -11.73
CA GLU A 219 -2.01 -1.63 -10.47
C GLU A 219 -3.43 -2.15 -10.38
N VAL A 220 -3.61 -3.32 -9.81
CA VAL A 220 -4.92 -3.90 -9.59
C VAL A 220 -5.05 -4.24 -8.11
N GLU A 221 -5.71 -3.39 -7.33
CA GLU A 221 -6.09 -3.75 -5.96
C GLU A 221 -7.14 -4.86 -6.02
N ILE A 222 -6.87 -5.99 -5.39
CA ILE A 222 -7.83 -7.08 -5.19
C ILE A 222 -7.95 -7.28 -3.69
N SER A 223 -9.16 -7.11 -3.17
CA SER A 223 -9.37 -7.18 -1.73
C SER A 223 -10.59 -8.01 -1.35
N ASN A 224 -10.53 -8.62 -0.16
CA ASN A 224 -11.68 -9.24 0.49
C ASN A 224 -11.72 -8.85 1.96
N ASN A 225 -12.86 -8.37 2.42
CA ASN A 225 -13.06 -7.82 3.77
C ASN A 225 -12.20 -6.58 4.12
N PHE A 226 -11.49 -6.02 3.19
CA PHE A 226 -10.74 -4.76 3.35
C PHE A 226 -11.68 -3.56 3.18
N ILE A 227 -12.44 -3.56 2.11
CA ILE A 227 -13.54 -2.62 1.87
C ILE A 227 -14.86 -3.39 2.03
N TYR A 228 -15.89 -2.74 2.52
CA TYR A 228 -17.21 -3.34 2.68
C TYR A 228 -18.31 -2.38 2.25
N ASN A 229 -19.13 -2.85 1.32
CA ASN A 229 -20.35 -2.16 0.93
C ASN A 229 -21.52 -2.64 1.80
N VAL A 230 -21.98 -1.76 2.68
CA VAL A 230 -23.08 -2.04 3.62
C VAL A 230 -24.41 -2.28 2.89
N VAL A 231 -24.65 -1.61 1.77
CA VAL A 231 -25.91 -1.68 1.04
C VAL A 231 -26.10 -3.04 0.39
N ASP A 232 -25.04 -3.56 -0.23
CA ASP A 232 -25.09 -4.81 -1.00
C ASP A 232 -24.49 -6.01 -0.26
N ASP A 233 -24.05 -5.84 1.00
CA ASP A 233 -23.32 -6.86 1.79
C ASP A 233 -22.14 -7.47 1.02
N LYS A 234 -21.41 -6.65 0.27
CA LYS A 234 -20.26 -7.06 -0.53
C LYS A 234 -18.96 -6.66 0.12
N SER A 235 -17.97 -7.52 0.03
CA SER A 235 -16.63 -7.31 0.58
C SER A 235 -15.48 -7.71 -0.33
N PHE A 236 -15.78 -8.22 -1.53
CA PHE A 236 -14.78 -8.55 -2.54
C PHE A 236 -14.77 -7.48 -3.62
N PHE A 237 -13.58 -6.89 -3.86
CA PHE A 237 -13.39 -5.81 -4.82
C PHE A 237 -12.17 -6.03 -5.69
N ILE A 238 -12.22 -5.55 -6.93
CA ILE A 238 -11.12 -5.50 -7.88
C ILE A 238 -11.07 -4.08 -8.43
N ASN A 239 -10.01 -3.34 -8.12
CA ASN A 239 -9.86 -1.92 -8.43
C ASN A 239 -8.65 -1.68 -9.35
N PRO A 240 -8.82 -1.71 -10.68
CA PRO A 240 -7.73 -1.46 -11.60
C PRO A 240 -7.45 0.03 -11.77
N THR A 241 -6.16 0.38 -11.83
CA THR A 241 -5.69 1.72 -12.14
C THR A 241 -4.84 1.73 -13.41
N LEU A 242 -4.78 2.88 -14.08
CA LEU A 242 -3.76 3.20 -15.07
C LEU A 242 -2.75 4.15 -14.42
N ALA A 243 -1.46 3.89 -14.58
CA ALA A 243 -0.46 4.64 -13.85
C ALA A 243 0.75 5.05 -14.69
N VAL A 244 1.37 6.14 -14.26
CA VAL A 244 2.70 6.56 -14.70
C VAL A 244 3.65 6.59 -13.50
N LYS A 245 4.92 6.23 -13.72
CA LYS A 245 5.95 6.20 -12.68
C LYS A 245 7.20 6.91 -13.15
N TRP A 246 7.76 7.72 -12.25
CA TRP A 246 9.07 8.33 -12.42
C TRP A 246 10.04 7.82 -11.36
N ASN A 247 11.15 7.22 -11.81
CA ASN A 247 12.25 6.76 -10.96
C ASN A 247 13.36 7.82 -10.94
N PHE A 248 13.90 8.13 -9.76
CA PHE A 248 14.95 9.13 -9.54
C PHE A 248 16.36 8.55 -9.65
#